data_10a8d3e1fb078ff572cc7170db30cda9
#
_entry.id   10a8d3e1fb078ff572cc7170db30cda9
#
_cell.length_a   1.000
_cell.length_b   1.000
_cell.length_c   1.000
_cell.angle_alpha   90.00
_cell.angle_beta   90.00
_cell.angle_gamma   90.00
#
_symmetry.space_group_name_H-M   'P 1'
#
loop_
_entity.id
_entity.type
_entity.pdbx_description
1 polymer ?
#
loop_
_entity_poly.entity_id
_entity_poly.type
_entity_poly.pdbx_seq_one_letter_code
_entity_poly.pdbx_strand_id
1 'polypeptide(L)'
;MKTRLFLTIAIGALASFSLNGRGEELTATPANTSGEPATNAPMFQKLADAKWNKILPDLGDNSPEICILRVDPKTQATSLLIRTPKAIHVRKHWHTANETHTIIVGTASFACDGKRIELGPGSFNFMPAKMVHEAWLPANSLTFITVDGAWDVNWVEGPPTSADLSRAF
;
A
#
# COMPACT_ATOMS: atom_id res chain seq x y z
N MET A 1 11.62 9.73 -21.41
CA MET A 1 11.30 10.49 -20.20
C MET A 1 10.79 9.51 -19.16
N LYS A 2 11.47 9.36 -18.02
CA LYS A 2 11.10 8.41 -16.97
C LYS A 2 10.06 9.08 -16.07
N THR A 3 8.80 8.71 -16.16
CA THR A 3 7.74 9.25 -15.31
C THR A 3 7.81 8.56 -13.95
N ARG A 4 8.20 9.32 -12.94
CA ARG A 4 8.13 8.89 -11.52
C ARG A 4 6.79 9.34 -10.97
N LEU A 5 5.95 8.38 -10.57
CA LEU A 5 4.74 8.67 -9.85
C LEU A 5 5.07 8.68 -8.36
N PHE A 6 5.27 9.87 -7.81
CA PHE A 6 5.31 10.06 -6.36
C PHE A 6 3.89 10.30 -5.87
N LEU A 7 3.33 9.34 -5.15
CA LEU A 7 2.11 9.58 -4.40
C LEU A 7 2.50 10.29 -3.11
N THR A 8 2.53 11.63 -3.15
CA THR A 8 2.73 12.44 -1.94
C THR A 8 1.40 12.52 -1.21
N ILE A 9 1.26 11.79 -0.12
CA ILE A 9 0.11 11.92 0.78
C ILE A 9 0.38 13.15 1.64
N ALA A 10 -0.29 14.26 1.32
CA ALA A 10 -0.32 15.45 2.16
C ALA A 10 -1.21 15.19 3.37
N ILE A 11 -0.61 15.12 4.55
CA ILE A 11 -1.34 15.11 5.83
C ILE A 11 -1.73 16.56 6.11
N GLY A 12 -2.97 16.91 5.76
CA GLY A 12 -3.56 18.21 6.09
C GLY A 12 -3.93 18.25 7.56
N ALA A 13 -3.25 19.09 8.34
CA ALA A 13 -3.67 19.46 9.68
C ALA A 13 -4.83 20.46 9.59
N LEU A 14 -6.04 20.06 9.96
CA LEU A 14 -7.16 20.98 10.15
C LEU A 14 -7.01 21.66 11.53
N ALA A 15 -6.70 22.93 11.50
CA ALA A 15 -6.84 23.81 12.67
C ALA A 15 -8.31 24.25 12.78
N SER A 16 -9.00 23.82 13.82
CA SER A 16 -10.35 24.31 14.15
C SER A 16 -10.24 25.49 15.09
N PHE A 17 -10.73 26.66 14.65
CA PHE A 17 -10.98 27.81 15.50
C PHE A 17 -12.32 27.63 16.21
N SER A 18 -12.35 27.78 17.53
CA SER A 18 -13.57 27.91 18.31
C SER A 18 -13.53 29.17 19.13
N LEU A 19 -14.55 30.00 18.97
CA LEU A 19 -14.82 31.19 19.75
C LEU A 19 -15.58 30.88 21.06
N ASN A 20 -15.08 31.49 22.11
CA ASN A 20 -15.66 31.91 23.40
C ASN A 20 -17.00 31.39 23.92
N GLY A 21 -16.93 30.84 25.13
CA GLY A 21 -18.00 30.83 26.13
C GLY A 21 -17.41 30.67 27.54
N ARG A 22 -17.76 31.62 28.41
CA ARG A 22 -17.31 31.76 29.82
C ARG A 22 -17.84 30.66 30.71
N GLY A 23 -17.01 30.23 31.66
CA GLY A 23 -17.47 29.83 33.01
C GLY A 23 -17.06 28.41 33.44
N GLU A 24 -16.35 28.41 34.53
CA GLU A 24 -16.07 27.38 35.55
C GLU A 24 -14.70 26.76 35.52
N GLU A 25 -13.98 27.16 36.53
CA GLU A 25 -12.66 26.71 36.94
C GLU A 25 -12.76 25.27 37.49
N LEU A 26 -12.32 24.33 36.70
CA LEU A 26 -11.95 22.99 37.13
C LEU A 26 -10.45 22.84 36.95
N THR A 27 -9.72 22.69 38.08
CA THR A 27 -8.29 22.45 38.10
C THR A 27 -7.94 21.22 37.29
N ALA A 28 -7.56 21.43 36.00
CA ALA A 28 -7.04 20.39 35.14
C ALA A 28 -5.57 20.17 35.52
N THR A 29 -5.27 18.98 35.96
CA THR A 29 -3.91 18.42 36.01
C THR A 29 -3.27 18.65 34.65
N PRO A 30 -2.02 19.15 34.53
CA PRO A 30 -1.39 19.40 33.26
C PRO A 30 -1.24 18.08 32.53
N ALA A 31 -1.99 17.92 31.44
CA ALA A 31 -1.78 16.86 30.48
C ALA A 31 -0.38 17.03 29.90
N ASN A 32 0.47 16.06 30.10
CA ASN A 32 1.81 15.98 29.54
C ASN A 32 1.70 15.97 28.01
N THR A 33 1.77 17.15 27.37
CA THR A 33 1.76 17.31 25.90
C THR A 33 3.19 17.23 25.37
N SER A 34 3.85 16.11 25.56
CA SER A 34 4.97 15.68 24.73
C SER A 34 4.53 14.43 23.95
N GLY A 35 3.57 14.64 23.06
CA GLY A 35 3.07 13.58 22.19
C GLY A 35 4.01 13.33 21.02
N GLU A 36 5.14 12.65 21.22
CA GLU A 36 5.64 11.80 20.16
C GLU A 36 4.55 10.74 19.89
N PRO A 37 4.09 10.55 18.65
CA PRO A 37 3.16 9.46 18.36
C PRO A 37 3.82 8.17 18.82
N ALA A 38 3.14 7.42 19.68
CA ALA A 38 3.65 6.18 20.25
C ALA A 38 3.91 5.18 19.12
N THR A 39 5.12 5.17 18.59
CA THR A 39 5.56 4.34 17.46
C THR A 39 5.52 2.84 17.78
N ASN A 40 5.29 2.48 19.05
CA ASN A 40 5.25 1.12 19.57
C ASN A 40 3.93 0.74 20.25
N ALA A 41 2.85 1.52 20.07
CA ALA A 41 1.55 1.13 20.60
C ALA A 41 0.95 -0.02 19.79
N PRO A 42 0.25 -0.98 20.41
CA PRO A 42 -0.50 -2.00 19.70
C PRO A 42 -1.53 -1.35 18.76
N MET A 43 -1.64 -1.89 17.53
CA MET A 43 -2.61 -1.44 16.54
C MET A 43 -3.42 -2.65 16.07
N PHE A 44 -4.72 -2.46 15.92
CA PHE A 44 -5.65 -3.49 15.43
C PHE A 44 -6.47 -2.91 14.27
N GLN A 45 -6.44 -3.57 13.12
CA GLN A 45 -7.19 -3.20 11.94
C GLN A 45 -8.04 -4.39 11.48
N LYS A 46 -9.36 -4.23 11.48
CA LYS A 46 -10.25 -5.22 10.84
C LYS A 46 -10.28 -4.98 9.34
N LEU A 47 -10.28 -6.05 8.54
CA LEU A 47 -10.37 -5.94 7.08
C LEU A 47 -11.65 -5.22 6.63
N ALA A 48 -12.75 -5.41 7.36
CA ALA A 48 -14.02 -4.73 7.07
C ALA A 48 -13.95 -3.20 7.21
N ASP A 49 -13.03 -2.70 8.04
CA ASP A 49 -12.86 -1.27 8.31
C ASP A 49 -11.72 -0.66 7.45
N ALA A 50 -11.12 -1.46 6.57
CA ALA A 50 -10.01 -1.03 5.72
C ALA A 50 -10.44 0.07 4.75
N LYS A 51 -9.61 1.12 4.66
CA LYS A 51 -9.81 2.21 3.71
C LYS A 51 -8.96 1.96 2.48
N TRP A 52 -9.62 1.87 1.34
CA TRP A 52 -9.02 1.53 0.07
C TRP A 52 -8.85 2.74 -0.84
N ASN A 53 -7.69 2.85 -1.47
CA ASN A 53 -7.38 3.86 -2.48
C ASN A 53 -6.99 3.18 -3.79
N LYS A 54 -7.41 3.74 -4.92
CA LYS A 54 -7.06 3.22 -6.25
C LYS A 54 -5.58 3.44 -6.54
N ILE A 55 -4.87 2.39 -6.95
CA ILE A 55 -3.46 2.48 -7.36
C ILE A 55 -3.34 3.08 -8.76
N LEU A 56 -4.29 2.73 -9.65
CA LEU A 56 -4.34 3.14 -11.05
C LEU A 56 -5.68 3.81 -11.34
N PRO A 57 -5.87 5.10 -10.94
CA PRO A 57 -7.17 5.78 -11.05
C PRO A 57 -7.77 5.77 -12.45
N ASP A 58 -6.93 5.78 -13.50
CA ASP A 58 -7.35 5.76 -14.91
C ASP A 58 -8.09 4.47 -15.30
N LEU A 59 -7.97 3.40 -14.51
CA LEU A 59 -8.71 2.15 -14.70
C LEU A 59 -10.10 2.17 -14.03
N GLY A 60 -10.49 3.28 -13.39
CA GLY A 60 -11.78 3.40 -12.72
C GLY A 60 -11.98 2.31 -11.66
N ASP A 61 -13.13 1.63 -11.70
CA ASP A 61 -13.48 0.58 -10.73
C ASP A 61 -12.75 -0.76 -10.97
N ASN A 62 -11.99 -0.85 -12.05
CA ASN A 62 -11.13 -2.00 -12.31
C ASN A 62 -9.71 -1.83 -11.73
N SER A 63 -9.41 -0.67 -11.15
CA SER A 63 -8.10 -0.40 -10.54
C SER A 63 -7.81 -1.36 -9.39
N PRO A 64 -6.60 -1.92 -9.29
CA PRO A 64 -6.12 -2.45 -8.02
C PRO A 64 -6.23 -1.37 -6.93
N GLU A 65 -6.49 -1.81 -5.71
CA GLU A 65 -6.66 -0.91 -4.58
C GLU A 65 -5.69 -1.26 -3.46
N ILE A 66 -5.18 -0.23 -2.80
CA ILE A 66 -4.24 -0.32 -1.70
C ILE A 66 -4.86 0.16 -0.40
N CYS A 67 -4.59 -0.55 0.69
CA CYS A 67 -4.83 -0.11 2.06
C CYS A 67 -3.50 -0.09 2.81
N ILE A 68 -3.03 1.09 3.16
CA ILE A 68 -1.85 1.24 4.03
C ILE A 68 -2.28 0.91 5.46
N LEU A 69 -1.66 -0.10 6.05
CA LEU A 69 -1.94 -0.54 7.42
C LEU A 69 -1.06 0.20 8.42
N ARG A 70 0.24 0.33 8.12
CA ARG A 70 1.21 0.97 9.00
C ARG A 70 2.38 1.53 8.18
N VAL A 71 2.86 2.70 8.60
CA VAL A 71 4.14 3.25 8.15
C VAL A 71 4.98 3.55 9.38
N ASP A 72 6.20 3.07 9.41
CA ASP A 72 7.16 3.45 10.46
C ASP A 72 7.65 4.87 10.18
N PRO A 73 7.51 5.82 11.12
CA PRO A 73 7.84 7.21 10.87
C PRO A 73 9.35 7.48 10.74
N LYS A 74 10.20 6.57 11.21
CA LYS A 74 11.66 6.73 11.15
C LYS A 74 12.25 6.10 9.89
N THR A 75 11.84 4.87 9.58
CA THR A 75 12.39 4.08 8.48
C THR A 75 11.54 4.15 7.23
N GLN A 76 10.29 4.62 7.34
CA GLN A 76 9.25 4.55 6.32
C GLN A 76 8.86 3.11 5.94
N ALA A 77 9.31 2.12 6.70
CA ALA A 77 8.91 0.74 6.49
C ALA A 77 7.38 0.63 6.52
N THR A 78 6.83 0.02 5.48
CA THR A 78 5.40 0.05 5.20
C THR A 78 4.82 -1.36 5.21
N SER A 79 3.67 -1.52 5.89
CA SER A 79 2.81 -2.71 5.79
C SER A 79 1.51 -2.32 5.12
N LEU A 80 1.07 -3.09 4.14
CA LEU A 80 -0.09 -2.75 3.33
C LEU A 80 -0.82 -4.00 2.82
N LEU A 81 -2.04 -3.78 2.35
CA LEU A 81 -2.81 -4.76 1.60
C LEU A 81 -3.05 -4.23 0.18
N ILE A 82 -3.00 -5.13 -0.79
CA ILE A 82 -3.49 -4.88 -2.16
C ILE A 82 -4.60 -5.87 -2.46
N ARG A 83 -5.71 -5.36 -3.02
CA ARG A 83 -6.77 -6.19 -3.59
C ARG A 83 -6.99 -5.84 -5.05
N THR A 84 -7.44 -6.82 -5.83
CA THR A 84 -7.72 -6.63 -7.26
C THR A 84 -9.18 -6.96 -7.55
N PRO A 85 -10.03 -5.97 -7.82
CA PRO A 85 -11.43 -6.23 -8.20
C PRO A 85 -11.54 -6.94 -9.57
N LYS A 86 -10.55 -6.74 -10.44
CA LYS A 86 -10.45 -7.35 -11.77
C LYS A 86 -9.09 -8.00 -11.95
N ALA A 87 -9.03 -9.12 -12.69
CA ALA A 87 -7.74 -9.71 -13.06
C ALA A 87 -6.90 -8.71 -13.85
N ILE A 88 -5.60 -8.64 -13.54
CA ILE A 88 -4.69 -7.66 -14.13
C ILE A 88 -3.28 -8.21 -14.27
N HIS A 89 -2.63 -7.86 -15.39
CA HIS A 89 -1.19 -7.98 -15.55
C HIS A 89 -0.52 -6.70 -15.04
N VAL A 90 0.20 -6.81 -13.93
CA VAL A 90 1.05 -5.75 -13.38
C VAL A 90 2.36 -5.80 -14.14
N ARG A 91 2.56 -4.83 -15.05
CA ARG A 91 3.71 -4.76 -15.96
C ARG A 91 5.02 -4.70 -15.20
N LYS A 92 6.12 -4.92 -15.92
CA LYS A 92 7.48 -4.85 -15.38
C LYS A 92 7.72 -3.56 -14.63
N HIS A 93 8.11 -3.72 -13.37
CA HIS A 93 8.40 -2.64 -12.44
C HIS A 93 9.43 -3.08 -11.40
N TRP A 94 9.84 -2.15 -10.57
CA TRP A 94 10.73 -2.38 -9.43
C TRP A 94 10.39 -1.40 -8.32
N HIS A 95 10.82 -1.72 -7.10
CA HIS A 95 10.65 -0.89 -5.90
C HIS A 95 12.00 -0.38 -5.39
N THR A 96 12.01 0.80 -4.77
CA THR A 96 13.25 1.37 -4.21
C THR A 96 13.73 0.60 -2.98
N ALA A 97 12.82 0.00 -2.23
CA ALA A 97 13.08 -0.82 -1.04
C ALA A 97 12.82 -2.31 -1.33
N ASN A 98 13.25 -3.18 -0.42
CA ASN A 98 12.92 -4.61 -0.48
C ASN A 98 11.43 -4.83 -0.20
N GLU A 99 10.81 -5.74 -0.91
CA GLU A 99 9.39 -6.03 -0.79
C GLU A 99 9.16 -7.52 -0.54
N THR A 100 8.17 -7.83 0.29
CA THR A 100 7.68 -9.20 0.47
C THR A 100 6.21 -9.27 0.16
N HIS A 101 5.76 -10.39 -0.41
CA HIS A 101 4.35 -10.68 -0.63
C HIS A 101 3.94 -11.94 0.11
N THR A 102 2.80 -11.87 0.80
CA THR A 102 2.10 -13.04 1.33
C THR A 102 0.72 -13.08 0.70
N ILE A 103 0.43 -14.13 -0.05
CA ILE A 103 -0.87 -14.30 -0.71
C ILE A 103 -1.90 -14.73 0.33
N ILE A 104 -3.00 -13.97 0.42
CA ILE A 104 -4.11 -14.28 1.33
C ILE A 104 -5.25 -14.94 0.55
N VAL A 105 -5.63 -14.37 -0.61
CA VAL A 105 -6.72 -14.86 -1.45
C VAL A 105 -6.27 -14.85 -2.91
N GLY A 106 -6.64 -15.89 -3.63
CA GLY A 106 -6.29 -16.07 -5.05
C GLY A 106 -4.96 -16.79 -5.26
N THR A 107 -4.62 -17.03 -6.52
CA THR A 107 -3.30 -17.53 -6.94
C THR A 107 -2.68 -16.52 -7.87
N ALA A 108 -1.59 -15.89 -7.42
CA ALA A 108 -0.85 -14.91 -8.20
C ALA A 108 0.33 -15.58 -8.92
N SER A 109 0.64 -15.14 -10.14
CA SER A 109 1.90 -15.50 -10.79
C SER A 109 2.86 -14.34 -10.72
N PHE A 110 4.13 -14.62 -10.45
CA PHE A 110 5.21 -13.65 -10.46
C PHE A 110 6.28 -14.09 -11.47
N ALA A 111 6.84 -13.14 -12.20
CA ALA A 111 7.99 -13.40 -13.06
C ALA A 111 9.12 -12.41 -12.76
N CYS A 112 10.31 -12.95 -12.57
CA CYS A 112 11.54 -12.19 -12.43
C CYS A 112 12.73 -13.06 -12.88
N ASP A 113 13.77 -12.44 -13.40
CA ASP A 113 15.02 -13.12 -13.82
C ASP A 113 14.77 -14.35 -14.71
N GLY A 114 13.84 -14.24 -15.66
CA GLY A 114 13.47 -15.31 -16.58
C GLY A 114 12.72 -16.50 -15.96
N LYS A 115 12.42 -16.43 -14.66
CA LYS A 115 11.63 -17.46 -13.94
C LYS A 115 10.23 -16.95 -13.69
N ARG A 116 9.28 -17.86 -13.75
CA ARG A 116 7.88 -17.62 -13.38
C ARG A 116 7.45 -18.66 -12.35
N ILE A 117 6.69 -18.21 -11.35
CA ILE A 117 6.17 -19.05 -10.28
C ILE A 117 4.74 -18.64 -9.94
N GLU A 118 3.90 -19.62 -9.65
CA GLU A 118 2.55 -19.43 -9.12
C GLU A 118 2.56 -19.58 -7.60
N LEU A 119 1.93 -18.63 -6.93
CA LEU A 119 1.85 -18.56 -5.49
C LEU A 119 0.39 -18.51 -5.06
N GLY A 120 -0.08 -19.55 -4.41
CA GLY A 120 -1.42 -19.62 -3.82
C GLY A 120 -1.47 -19.09 -2.38
N PRO A 121 -2.63 -19.15 -1.72
CA PRO A 121 -2.82 -18.69 -0.35
C PRO A 121 -1.80 -19.29 0.62
N GLY A 122 -1.24 -18.44 1.51
CA GLY A 122 -0.17 -18.81 2.45
C GLY A 122 1.22 -18.81 1.87
N SER A 123 1.36 -18.68 0.54
CA SER A 123 2.68 -18.60 -0.10
C SER A 123 3.33 -17.22 0.11
N PHE A 124 4.65 -17.22 0.06
CA PHE A 124 5.50 -16.08 0.31
C PHE A 124 6.54 -15.90 -0.81
N ASN A 125 6.85 -14.66 -1.15
CA ASN A 125 8.04 -14.32 -1.91
C ASN A 125 8.77 -13.11 -1.32
N PHE A 126 10.02 -12.94 -1.73
CA PHE A 126 10.85 -11.79 -1.43
C PHE A 126 11.41 -11.22 -2.73
N MET A 127 11.19 -9.94 -2.95
CA MET A 127 11.72 -9.16 -4.06
C MET A 127 12.77 -8.17 -3.55
N PRO A 128 14.05 -8.37 -3.86
CA PRO A 128 15.08 -7.41 -3.49
C PRO A 128 14.81 -6.03 -4.10
N ALA A 129 15.27 -5.00 -3.42
CA ALA A 129 15.26 -3.63 -3.94
C ALA A 129 15.81 -3.57 -5.38
N LYS A 130 15.11 -2.83 -6.24
CA LYS A 130 15.44 -2.64 -7.67
C LYS A 130 15.38 -3.90 -8.54
N MET A 131 14.93 -5.05 -8.02
CA MET A 131 14.66 -6.23 -8.83
C MET A 131 13.48 -5.95 -9.76
N VAL A 132 13.72 -6.01 -11.06
CA VAL A 132 12.64 -5.89 -12.05
C VAL A 132 11.82 -7.18 -12.06
N HIS A 133 10.51 -7.03 -11.83
CA HIS A 133 9.56 -8.14 -11.83
C HIS A 133 8.22 -7.69 -12.41
N GLU A 134 7.37 -8.66 -12.70
CA GLU A 134 5.99 -8.48 -13.14
C GLU A 134 5.09 -9.50 -12.45
N ALA A 135 3.79 -9.22 -12.37
CA ALA A 135 2.83 -10.09 -11.73
C ALA A 135 1.51 -10.17 -12.49
N TRP A 136 0.85 -11.32 -12.41
CA TRP A 136 -0.52 -11.53 -12.86
C TRP A 136 -1.36 -11.84 -11.64
N LEU A 137 -2.27 -10.96 -11.34
CA LEU A 137 -3.14 -11.04 -10.19
C LEU A 137 -4.55 -11.41 -10.64
N PRO A 138 -5.17 -12.47 -10.08
CA PRO A 138 -6.53 -12.82 -10.43
C PRO A 138 -7.54 -11.81 -9.89
N ALA A 139 -8.75 -11.80 -10.43
CA ALA A 139 -9.85 -11.05 -9.85
C ALA A 139 -10.14 -11.51 -8.41
N ASN A 140 -10.54 -10.57 -7.56
CA ASN A 140 -10.85 -10.81 -6.14
C ASN A 140 -9.67 -11.37 -5.32
N SER A 141 -8.44 -11.10 -5.74
CA SER A 141 -7.26 -11.47 -4.95
C SER A 141 -7.01 -10.49 -3.81
N LEU A 142 -6.31 -10.96 -2.78
CA LEU A 142 -5.84 -10.18 -1.65
C LEU A 142 -4.41 -10.60 -1.31
N THR A 143 -3.51 -9.64 -1.25
CA THR A 143 -2.10 -9.84 -0.92
C THR A 143 -1.71 -8.91 0.22
N PHE A 144 -1.04 -9.45 1.24
CA PHE A 144 -0.35 -8.67 2.25
C PHE A 144 1.08 -8.42 1.81
N ILE A 145 1.52 -7.17 1.93
CA ILE A 145 2.83 -6.73 1.47
C ILE A 145 3.53 -6.01 2.62
N THR A 146 4.83 -6.28 2.78
CA THR A 146 5.71 -5.47 3.61
C THR A 146 6.87 -4.95 2.79
N VAL A 147 7.25 -3.71 3.08
CA VAL A 147 8.36 -3.01 2.45
C VAL A 147 9.23 -2.44 3.55
N ASP A 148 10.55 -2.60 3.46
CA ASP A 148 11.50 -2.11 4.48
C ASP A 148 11.82 -0.61 4.38
N GLY A 149 11.12 0.10 3.50
CA GLY A 149 11.15 1.54 3.29
C GLY A 149 9.80 2.07 2.84
N ALA A 150 9.79 3.26 2.23
CA ALA A 150 8.60 3.81 1.59
C ALA A 150 8.19 2.94 0.40
N TRP A 151 6.89 2.64 0.32
CA TRP A 151 6.36 1.93 -0.84
C TRP A 151 6.26 2.85 -2.06
N ASP A 152 6.83 2.42 -3.16
CA ASP A 152 6.77 3.08 -4.47
C ASP A 152 6.65 2.05 -5.59
N VAL A 153 6.31 2.49 -6.80
CA VAL A 153 6.34 1.66 -8.01
C VAL A 153 7.07 2.41 -9.12
N ASN A 154 8.14 1.81 -9.62
CA ASN A 154 8.95 2.35 -10.71
C ASN A 154 8.73 1.52 -11.97
N TRP A 155 7.87 1.98 -12.86
CA TRP A 155 7.52 1.28 -14.08
C TRP A 155 8.65 1.29 -15.12
N VAL A 156 8.89 0.14 -15.75
CA VAL A 156 9.86 0.01 -16.86
C VAL A 156 9.23 0.48 -18.16
N GLU A 157 7.99 0.08 -18.44
CA GLU A 157 7.27 0.32 -19.69
C GLU A 157 6.01 1.21 -19.49
N GLY A 158 5.91 1.86 -18.34
CA GLY A 158 4.71 2.59 -17.94
C GLY A 158 3.71 1.72 -17.18
N PRO A 159 2.73 2.36 -16.50
CA PRO A 159 1.75 1.65 -15.70
C PRO A 159 0.82 0.78 -16.55
N PRO A 160 0.17 -0.23 -15.95
CA PRO A 160 -0.88 -0.99 -16.61
C PRO A 160 -2.00 -0.10 -17.16
N THR A 161 -2.59 -0.54 -18.27
CA THR A 161 -3.71 0.11 -18.94
C THR A 161 -4.91 -0.84 -19.01
N SER A 162 -6.01 -0.42 -19.59
CA SER A 162 -7.16 -1.29 -19.82
C SER A 162 -6.83 -2.55 -20.64
N ALA A 163 -5.78 -2.52 -21.48
CA ALA A 163 -5.31 -3.68 -22.24
C ALA A 163 -4.67 -4.77 -21.37
N ASP A 164 -4.29 -4.44 -20.14
CA ASP A 164 -3.70 -5.38 -19.19
C ASP A 164 -4.74 -6.04 -18.26
N LEU A 165 -6.00 -5.56 -18.33
CA LEU A 165 -7.11 -6.16 -17.60
C LEU A 165 -7.51 -7.50 -18.22
N SER A 166 -7.82 -8.48 -17.36
CA SER A 166 -8.23 -9.84 -17.76
C SER A 166 -7.24 -10.53 -18.71
N ARG A 167 -6.02 -10.04 -18.76
CA ARG A 167 -4.96 -10.69 -19.54
C ARG A 167 -4.61 -12.00 -18.86
N ALA A 168 -5.01 -13.11 -19.50
CA ALA A 168 -4.65 -14.43 -19.04
C ALA A 168 -3.13 -14.63 -19.09
N PHE A 169 -2.66 -15.55 -18.26
CA PHE A 169 -1.25 -15.97 -18.16
C PHE A 169 -0.74 -16.54 -19.49
#